data_68580ed4c3878b9004fec43fed217e9d
#
_entry.id   68580ed4c3878b9004fec43fed217e9d
#
_cell.length_a   1.000
_cell.length_b   1.000
_cell.length_c   1.000
_cell.angle_alpha   90.00
_cell.angle_beta   90.00
_cell.angle_gamma   90.00
#
_symmetry.space_group_name_H-M   'P 1'
#
loop_
_entity.id
_entity.type
_entity.pdbx_description
1 polymer ?
#
loop_
_entity_poly.entity_id
_entity_poly.type
_entity_poly.pdbx_seq_one_letter_code
_entity_poly.pdbx_strand_id
1 'polypeptide(L)'
;MAESTRCPLVVELWYTDAPDLGESELLEALRSLSPATQAQMESLVVPHGDEPMPLLTVITPGSRLGESGKTLPDVSQTWDWEGAEAAVASCRSSLLVTEMFGAGRTPRERWRAMSGVVAQLTRLTHPTVLSWPQSQRLGDPAMFTKGDLDGLINVRYFSISNDPGAMVMDTLGLHVFELPDVQCHFRGREPGEIAKMLFSTAAYLFRSGDVIADGNTISGPKGDERLVCFHEPALLEPSRQVIDVDLGDPYAAGERVRVG
;
A
#
# COMPACT_ATOMS: atom_id res chain seq x y z
N MET A 1 16.15 -18.85 -14.43
CA MET A 1 15.17 -18.38 -13.43
C MET A 1 15.63 -17.00 -13.04
N ALA A 2 14.91 -15.94 -13.41
CA ALA A 2 15.22 -14.61 -12.94
C ALA A 2 14.99 -14.60 -11.41
N GLU A 3 15.97 -14.19 -10.63
CA GLU A 3 15.76 -13.88 -9.21
C GLU A 3 14.69 -12.79 -9.15
N SER A 4 13.51 -13.15 -8.68
CA SER A 4 12.46 -12.17 -8.37
C SER A 4 13.04 -11.25 -7.30
N THR A 5 13.35 -10.02 -7.69
CA THR A 5 13.82 -8.99 -6.76
C THR A 5 12.60 -8.54 -5.96
N ARG A 6 12.31 -9.25 -4.88
CA ARG A 6 11.20 -8.90 -3.99
C ARG A 6 11.38 -7.48 -3.47
N CYS A 7 10.37 -6.66 -3.67
CA CYS A 7 10.36 -5.29 -3.18
C CYS A 7 10.13 -5.30 -1.65
N PRO A 8 10.99 -4.65 -0.85
CA PRO A 8 10.75 -4.52 0.59
C PRO A 8 9.54 -3.64 0.86
N LEU A 9 8.86 -3.87 1.97
CA LEU A 9 7.90 -2.90 2.51
C LEU A 9 8.65 -1.69 3.05
N VAL A 10 8.18 -0.52 2.70
CA VAL A 10 8.74 0.76 3.15
C VAL A 10 7.61 1.67 3.58
N VAL A 11 7.78 2.34 4.69
CA VAL A 11 6.87 3.37 5.19
C VAL A 11 7.69 4.57 5.62
N GLU A 12 7.24 5.75 5.26
CA GLU A 12 7.79 6.99 5.78
C GLU A 12 6.76 7.65 6.71
N LEU A 13 7.16 7.94 7.93
CA LEU A 13 6.39 8.76 8.87
C LEU A 13 6.88 10.19 8.73
N TRP A 14 6.02 11.10 8.33
CA TRP A 14 6.38 12.50 8.09
C TRP A 14 5.90 13.39 9.22
N TYR A 15 6.72 14.39 9.56
CA TYR A 15 6.51 15.29 10.68
C TYR A 15 6.66 16.76 10.26
N THR A 16 5.87 17.63 10.87
CA THR A 16 6.07 19.09 10.79
C THR A 16 7.41 19.46 11.41
N ASP A 17 7.68 18.96 12.61
CA ASP A 17 8.95 19.06 13.31
C ASP A 17 9.48 17.66 13.61
N ALA A 18 10.79 17.50 13.69
CA ALA A 18 11.38 16.21 14.06
C ALA A 18 10.83 15.74 15.42
N PRO A 19 10.48 14.46 15.56
CA PRO A 19 9.94 13.97 16.82
C PRO A 19 10.95 14.15 17.96
N ASP A 20 10.52 14.76 19.06
CA ASP A 20 11.33 14.99 20.27
C ASP A 20 11.28 13.76 21.21
N LEU A 21 11.65 12.60 20.66
CA LEU A 21 11.77 11.38 21.44
C LEU A 21 13.21 10.89 21.39
N GLY A 22 13.79 10.72 22.58
CA GLY A 22 15.13 10.16 22.72
C GLY A 22 15.18 8.72 22.17
N GLU A 23 16.32 8.35 21.57
CA GLU A 23 16.54 7.00 21.05
C GLU A 23 16.24 5.92 22.12
N SER A 24 16.60 6.18 23.39
CA SER A 24 16.36 5.25 24.51
C SER A 24 14.88 5.01 24.76
N GLU A 25 14.03 6.03 24.62
CA GLU A 25 12.59 5.95 24.83
C GLU A 25 11.91 5.17 23.71
N LEU A 26 12.30 5.43 22.46
CA LEU A 26 11.86 4.65 21.30
C LEU A 26 12.28 3.19 21.40
N LEU A 27 13.52 2.95 21.81
CA LEU A 27 14.08 1.60 21.99
C LEU A 27 13.28 0.82 23.04
N GLU A 28 12.99 1.42 24.20
CA GLU A 28 12.21 0.77 25.25
C GLU A 28 10.79 0.45 24.78
N ALA A 29 10.15 1.38 24.10
CA ALA A 29 8.81 1.18 23.58
C ALA A 29 8.74 0.08 22.48
N LEU A 30 9.73 0.00 21.61
CA LEU A 30 9.81 -1.04 20.57
C LEU A 30 10.15 -2.42 21.15
N ARG A 31 10.83 -2.49 22.30
CA ARG A 31 11.04 -3.75 23.03
C ARG A 31 9.76 -4.40 23.51
N SER A 32 8.67 -3.65 23.64
CA SER A 32 7.34 -4.22 23.88
C SER A 32 6.81 -5.06 22.72
N LEU A 33 7.26 -4.77 21.48
CA LEU A 33 6.94 -5.55 20.30
C LEU A 33 7.92 -6.72 20.12
N SER A 34 9.19 -6.49 20.37
CA SER A 34 10.25 -7.49 20.30
C SER A 34 11.32 -7.20 21.35
N PRO A 35 11.48 -8.05 22.39
CA PRO A 35 12.52 -7.85 23.41
C PRO A 35 13.95 -7.79 22.87
N ALA A 36 14.19 -8.39 21.69
CA ALA A 36 15.48 -8.38 21.01
C ALA A 36 15.75 -7.08 20.21
N THR A 37 14.86 -6.07 20.30
CA THR A 37 15.08 -4.76 19.66
C THR A 37 16.34 -4.10 20.17
N GLN A 38 17.16 -3.60 19.26
CA GLN A 38 18.45 -2.99 19.57
C GLN A 38 18.71 -1.75 18.71
N ALA A 39 19.50 -0.82 19.26
CA ALA A 39 20.08 0.27 18.52
C ALA A 39 21.34 -0.21 17.79
N GLN A 40 21.49 0.16 16.53
CA GLN A 40 22.65 -0.18 15.72
C GLN A 40 23.02 1.01 14.83
N MET A 41 24.12 1.67 15.16
CA MET A 41 24.49 2.95 14.54
C MET A 41 23.37 4.00 14.71
N GLU A 42 22.91 4.61 13.63
CA GLU A 42 21.81 5.60 13.62
C GLU A 42 20.43 4.94 13.37
N SER A 43 20.31 3.63 13.60
CA SER A 43 19.09 2.88 13.30
C SER A 43 18.61 2.10 14.51
N LEU A 44 17.28 1.89 14.59
CA LEU A 44 16.69 0.91 15.49
C LEU A 44 16.30 -0.33 14.69
N VAL A 45 16.66 -1.51 15.19
CA VAL A 45 16.39 -2.78 14.52
C VAL A 45 15.43 -3.60 15.37
N VAL A 46 14.28 -3.94 14.80
CA VAL A 46 13.22 -4.75 15.44
C VAL A 46 13.17 -6.11 14.76
N PRO A 47 13.70 -7.18 15.36
CA PRO A 47 13.55 -8.53 14.84
C PRO A 47 12.17 -9.10 15.14
N HIS A 48 11.63 -9.91 14.22
CA HIS A 48 10.35 -10.56 14.33
C HIS A 48 10.51 -12.09 14.22
N GLY A 49 10.28 -12.79 15.32
CA GLY A 49 10.48 -14.24 15.45
C GLY A 49 11.86 -14.62 15.99
N ASP A 50 12.00 -15.89 16.37
CA ASP A 50 13.17 -16.45 17.04
C ASP A 50 14.06 -17.28 16.11
N GLU A 51 13.89 -17.14 14.81
CA GLU A 51 14.64 -17.89 13.81
C GLU A 51 16.06 -17.34 13.64
N PRO A 52 17.01 -18.12 13.10
CA PRO A 52 18.40 -17.68 12.86
C PRO A 52 18.52 -16.45 11.93
N MET A 53 17.57 -16.27 11.02
CA MET A 53 17.42 -15.08 10.18
C MET A 53 15.99 -14.55 10.31
N PRO A 54 15.69 -13.80 11.37
CA PRO A 54 14.35 -13.24 11.55
C PRO A 54 14.06 -12.17 10.49
N LEU A 55 12.78 -11.97 10.19
CA LEU A 55 12.32 -10.77 9.51
C LEU A 55 12.70 -9.57 10.36
N LEU A 56 13.33 -8.56 9.78
CA LEU A 56 13.71 -7.34 10.49
C LEU A 56 12.87 -6.15 10.00
N THR A 57 12.53 -5.27 10.91
CA THR A 57 12.11 -3.91 10.59
C THR A 57 13.20 -2.95 11.08
N VAL A 58 13.71 -2.13 10.17
CA VAL A 58 14.77 -1.16 10.43
C VAL A 58 14.18 0.25 10.38
N ILE A 59 14.41 1.04 11.41
CA ILE A 59 13.95 2.41 11.55
C ILE A 59 15.15 3.33 11.50
N THR A 60 15.16 4.25 10.54
CA THR A 60 16.24 5.23 10.36
C THR A 60 15.69 6.64 10.26
N PRO A 61 16.46 7.67 10.64
CA PRO A 61 16.15 9.03 10.26
C PRO A 61 16.01 9.13 8.74
N GLY A 62 14.92 9.72 8.28
CA GLY A 62 14.71 9.99 6.86
C GLY A 62 15.41 11.28 6.43
N SER A 63 15.42 11.53 5.12
CA SER A 63 15.89 12.80 4.56
C SER A 63 14.92 13.93 4.91
N ARG A 64 15.43 15.17 4.96
CA ARG A 64 14.56 16.35 5.01
C ARG A 64 13.67 16.39 3.77
N LEU A 65 12.37 16.51 3.99
CA LEU A 65 11.40 16.62 2.92
C LEU A 65 11.60 17.96 2.19
N GLY A 66 11.67 17.91 0.85
CA GLY A 66 11.88 19.09 0.01
C GLY A 66 13.35 19.41 -0.33
N GLU A 67 14.35 18.84 0.35
CA GLU A 67 15.77 19.10 0.06
C GLU A 67 16.40 18.08 -0.90
N SER A 68 15.80 16.90 -1.05
CA SER A 68 16.43 15.77 -1.75
C SER A 68 16.03 15.58 -3.21
N GLY A 69 15.29 16.52 -3.81
CA GLY A 69 14.75 16.33 -5.17
C GLY A 69 13.77 15.15 -5.28
N LYS A 70 13.35 14.57 -4.17
CA LYS A 70 12.30 13.54 -4.12
C LYS A 70 11.00 14.14 -4.64
N THR A 71 10.46 13.56 -5.69
CA THR A 71 9.10 13.85 -6.12
C THR A 71 8.15 13.37 -5.01
N LEU A 72 7.42 14.29 -4.41
CA LEU A 72 6.38 13.95 -3.45
C LEU A 72 5.30 13.13 -4.15
N PRO A 73 4.66 12.16 -3.47
CA PRO A 73 3.52 11.45 -4.02
C PRO A 73 2.43 12.41 -4.48
N ASP A 74 1.72 12.04 -5.53
CA ASP A 74 0.61 12.83 -6.04
C ASP A 74 -0.56 12.82 -5.04
N VAL A 75 -0.77 13.96 -4.37
CA VAL A 75 -1.84 14.13 -3.38
C VAL A 75 -3.22 13.95 -4.01
N SER A 76 -3.36 14.16 -5.33
CA SER A 76 -4.63 14.02 -6.04
C SER A 76 -5.23 12.60 -5.95
N GLN A 77 -4.38 11.59 -5.69
CA GLN A 77 -4.81 10.20 -5.48
C GLN A 77 -5.15 9.89 -4.01
N THR A 78 -5.15 10.90 -3.14
CA THR A 78 -5.55 10.80 -1.72
C THR A 78 -6.93 11.45 -1.52
N TRP A 79 -7.89 11.04 -2.34
CA TRP A 79 -9.24 11.62 -2.43
C TRP A 79 -10.13 11.33 -1.21
N ASP A 80 -9.72 10.42 -0.34
CA ASP A 80 -10.40 10.05 0.91
C ASP A 80 -9.91 10.85 2.14
N TRP A 81 -8.96 11.78 1.97
CA TRP A 81 -8.42 12.63 3.03
C TRP A 81 -8.36 14.10 2.61
N GLU A 82 -9.39 14.87 2.94
CA GLU A 82 -9.54 16.29 2.58
C GLU A 82 -8.36 17.17 3.05
N GLY A 83 -7.75 16.83 4.18
CA GLY A 83 -6.61 17.57 4.75
C GLY A 83 -5.23 17.22 4.18
N ALA A 84 -5.12 16.28 3.24
CA ALA A 84 -3.84 15.70 2.80
C ALA A 84 -2.85 16.75 2.27
N GLU A 85 -3.27 17.66 1.41
CA GLU A 85 -2.38 18.68 0.81
C GLU A 85 -1.75 19.58 1.86
N ALA A 86 -2.55 20.09 2.79
CA ALA A 86 -2.07 20.94 3.87
C ALA A 86 -1.13 20.17 4.82
N ALA A 87 -1.47 18.93 5.17
CA ALA A 87 -0.66 18.06 5.99
C ALA A 87 0.71 17.81 5.35
N VAL A 88 0.75 17.42 4.09
CA VAL A 88 1.98 17.20 3.31
C VAL A 88 2.82 18.46 3.22
N ALA A 89 2.21 19.60 2.90
CA ALA A 89 2.91 20.89 2.79
C ALA A 89 3.54 21.36 4.11
N SER A 90 3.01 20.92 5.25
CA SER A 90 3.53 21.27 6.57
C SER A 90 4.77 20.45 6.97
N CYS A 91 4.96 19.27 6.41
CA CYS A 91 6.01 18.33 6.82
C CYS A 91 7.42 18.79 6.41
N ARG A 92 8.41 18.57 7.28
CA ARG A 92 9.81 18.95 7.08
C ARG A 92 10.80 17.84 7.36
N SER A 93 10.41 16.83 8.13
CA SER A 93 11.27 15.71 8.52
C SER A 93 10.55 14.39 8.39
N SER A 94 11.30 13.29 8.34
CA SER A 94 10.72 11.95 8.28
C SER A 94 11.51 10.92 9.08
N LEU A 95 10.83 9.83 9.46
CA LEU A 95 11.44 8.56 9.82
C LEU A 95 11.14 7.55 8.71
N LEU A 96 12.13 6.77 8.32
CA LEU A 96 12.00 5.70 7.36
C LEU A 96 11.92 4.37 8.10
N VAL A 97 10.92 3.57 7.78
CA VAL A 97 10.73 2.21 8.30
C VAL A 97 10.82 1.25 7.12
N THR A 98 11.82 0.38 7.13
CA THR A 98 12.12 -0.55 6.03
C THR A 98 12.13 -1.99 6.51
N GLU A 99 11.49 -2.86 5.75
CA GLU A 99 11.56 -4.29 5.93
C GLU A 99 12.87 -4.85 5.37
N MET A 100 13.48 -5.79 6.10
CA MET A 100 14.63 -6.57 5.63
C MET A 100 14.40 -8.07 5.89
N PHE A 101 14.95 -8.90 5.01
CA PHE A 101 14.87 -10.36 5.09
C PHE A 101 13.45 -10.94 5.04
N GLY A 102 12.56 -10.29 4.28
CA GLY A 102 11.18 -10.75 4.07
C GLY A 102 11.05 -11.97 3.14
N ALA A 103 12.15 -12.43 2.51
CA ALA A 103 12.14 -13.59 1.63
C ALA A 103 11.68 -14.86 2.37
N GLY A 104 10.73 -15.60 1.75
CA GLY A 104 10.16 -16.82 2.34
C GLY A 104 9.07 -16.58 3.39
N ARG A 105 8.77 -15.33 3.74
CA ARG A 105 7.66 -14.97 4.63
C ARG A 105 6.38 -14.77 3.84
N THR A 106 5.26 -15.11 4.48
CA THR A 106 3.94 -14.85 3.90
C THR A 106 3.62 -13.34 3.89
N PRO A 107 2.75 -12.88 2.98
CA PRO A 107 2.27 -11.48 2.97
C PRO A 107 1.76 -11.02 4.33
N ARG A 108 1.04 -11.89 5.05
CA ARG A 108 0.48 -11.60 6.36
C ARG A 108 1.54 -11.41 7.44
N GLU A 109 2.60 -12.23 7.44
CA GLU A 109 3.71 -12.09 8.39
C GLU A 109 4.45 -10.78 8.17
N ARG A 110 4.79 -10.49 6.92
CA ARG A 110 5.45 -9.25 6.52
C ARG A 110 4.62 -8.02 6.93
N TRP A 111 3.35 -8.02 6.58
CA TRP A 111 2.44 -6.92 6.91
C TRP A 111 2.22 -6.77 8.42
N ARG A 112 2.06 -7.88 9.16
CA ARG A 112 1.91 -7.84 10.62
C ARG A 112 3.12 -7.20 11.30
N ALA A 113 4.33 -7.56 10.87
CA ALA A 113 5.55 -6.99 11.39
C ALA A 113 5.61 -5.48 11.12
N MET A 114 5.47 -5.07 9.87
CA MET A 114 5.51 -3.66 9.45
C MET A 114 4.41 -2.84 10.13
N SER A 115 3.16 -3.25 10.05
CA SER A 115 2.03 -2.51 10.62
C SER A 115 2.10 -2.40 12.14
N GLY A 116 2.69 -3.40 12.81
CA GLY A 116 2.94 -3.35 14.26
C GLY A 116 3.93 -2.26 14.65
N VAL A 117 5.04 -2.16 13.95
CA VAL A 117 6.05 -1.12 14.19
C VAL A 117 5.50 0.26 13.85
N VAL A 118 4.84 0.41 12.68
CA VAL A 118 4.24 1.69 12.27
C VAL A 118 3.19 2.16 13.29
N ALA A 119 2.31 1.28 13.77
CA ALA A 119 1.31 1.64 14.78
C ALA A 119 1.94 2.10 16.09
N GLN A 120 3.02 1.43 16.54
CA GLN A 120 3.74 1.83 17.75
C GLN A 120 4.42 3.19 17.58
N LEU A 121 5.10 3.40 16.46
CA LEU A 121 5.73 4.69 16.14
C LEU A 121 4.69 5.80 16.04
N THR A 122 3.59 5.58 15.31
CA THR A 122 2.50 6.56 15.17
C THR A 122 1.98 7.02 16.53
N ARG A 123 1.78 6.09 17.45
CA ARG A 123 1.31 6.39 18.81
C ARG A 123 2.32 7.19 19.63
N LEU A 124 3.61 6.97 19.43
CA LEU A 124 4.67 7.59 20.24
C LEU A 124 5.14 8.93 19.66
N THR A 125 5.24 9.01 18.35
CA THR A 125 5.91 10.14 17.67
C THR A 125 4.93 11.10 17.02
N HIS A 126 3.64 10.76 16.97
CA HIS A 126 2.57 11.59 16.42
C HIS A 126 2.90 12.19 15.03
N PRO A 127 3.19 11.36 14.01
CA PRO A 127 3.47 11.86 12.68
C PRO A 127 2.26 12.63 12.13
N THR A 128 2.53 13.53 11.17
CA THR A 128 1.50 14.30 10.48
C THR A 128 0.97 13.54 9.27
N VAL A 129 1.81 12.71 8.62
CA VAL A 129 1.45 11.92 7.44
C VAL A 129 2.11 10.54 7.54
N LEU A 130 1.40 9.50 7.13
CA LEU A 130 1.98 8.20 6.79
C LEU A 130 2.09 8.10 5.26
N SER A 131 3.29 7.88 4.76
CA SER A 131 3.54 7.70 3.32
C SER A 131 3.95 6.26 3.05
N TRP A 132 3.26 5.63 2.08
CA TRP A 132 3.47 4.27 1.62
C TRP A 132 3.96 4.29 0.16
N PRO A 133 5.27 4.42 -0.10
CA PRO A 133 5.81 4.64 -1.44
C PRO A 133 5.40 3.58 -2.45
N GLN A 134 5.35 2.31 -2.04
CA GLN A 134 5.01 1.19 -2.93
C GLN A 134 3.56 1.21 -3.41
N SER A 135 2.63 1.74 -2.63
CA SER A 135 1.22 1.91 -3.01
C SER A 135 0.89 3.34 -3.44
N GLN A 136 1.88 4.25 -3.38
CA GLN A 136 1.69 5.68 -3.64
C GLN A 136 0.59 6.28 -2.74
N ARG A 137 0.40 5.72 -1.54
CA ARG A 137 -0.62 6.16 -0.61
C ARG A 137 -0.06 7.13 0.40
N LEU A 138 -0.83 8.19 0.63
CA LEU A 138 -0.71 9.06 1.80
C LEU A 138 -1.89 8.78 2.73
N GLY A 139 -1.66 8.66 4.01
CA GLY A 139 -2.68 8.35 4.99
C GLY A 139 -2.65 9.27 6.20
N ASP A 140 -3.83 9.56 6.72
CA ASP A 140 -3.98 10.22 8.02
C ASP A 140 -3.55 9.25 9.13
N PRO A 141 -2.53 9.58 9.93
CA PRO A 141 -2.10 8.74 11.03
C PRO A 141 -3.20 8.44 12.05
N ALA A 142 -4.17 9.35 12.22
CA ALA A 142 -5.28 9.16 13.14
C ALA A 142 -6.25 8.03 12.71
N MET A 143 -6.29 7.74 11.42
CA MET A 143 -7.12 6.67 10.84
C MET A 143 -6.40 5.33 10.76
N PHE A 144 -5.07 5.32 10.96
CA PHE A 144 -4.27 4.11 10.81
C PHE A 144 -4.46 3.17 12.00
N THR A 145 -4.90 1.96 11.74
CA THR A 145 -5.03 0.88 12.72
C THR A 145 -4.09 -0.27 12.37
N LYS A 146 -3.45 -0.85 13.38
CA LYS A 146 -2.57 -2.00 13.21
C LYS A 146 -3.30 -3.15 12.49
N GLY A 147 -2.75 -3.55 11.35
CA GLY A 147 -3.25 -4.69 10.56
C GLY A 147 -4.28 -4.32 9.50
N ASP A 148 -4.78 -3.09 9.49
CA ASP A 148 -5.62 -2.60 8.40
C ASP A 148 -4.82 -2.53 7.10
N LEU A 149 -5.50 -2.78 5.98
CA LEU A 149 -4.88 -2.79 4.66
C LEU A 149 -4.91 -1.41 3.99
N ASP A 150 -5.57 -0.43 4.58
CA ASP A 150 -5.73 0.92 4.03
C ASP A 150 -4.40 1.64 3.78
N GLY A 151 -3.37 1.37 4.59
CA GLY A 151 -2.02 1.87 4.34
C GLY A 151 -1.30 1.11 3.22
N LEU A 152 -1.62 -0.17 3.03
CA LEU A 152 -0.96 -1.03 2.07
C LEU A 152 -1.57 -0.95 0.68
N ILE A 153 -2.90 -0.90 0.58
CA ILE A 153 -3.65 -0.91 -0.67
C ILE A 153 -4.18 0.50 -0.94
N ASN A 154 -3.72 1.11 -2.02
CA ASN A 154 -4.28 2.36 -2.54
C ASN A 154 -5.25 2.05 -3.67
N VAL A 155 -6.42 2.68 -3.68
CA VAL A 155 -7.33 2.66 -4.82
C VAL A 155 -7.16 3.96 -5.59
N ARG A 156 -6.65 3.88 -6.81
CA ARG A 156 -6.40 5.04 -7.67
C ARG A 156 -7.50 5.19 -8.70
N TYR A 157 -7.72 6.43 -9.15
CA TYR A 157 -8.83 6.80 -10.02
C TYR A 157 -8.39 7.77 -11.11
N PHE A 158 -8.67 7.42 -12.36
CA PHE A 158 -8.24 8.19 -13.53
C PHE A 158 -9.33 8.23 -14.60
N SER A 159 -9.41 9.36 -15.32
CA SER A 159 -10.22 9.47 -16.53
C SER A 159 -9.49 8.85 -17.72
N ILE A 160 -10.22 8.16 -18.58
CA ILE A 160 -9.67 7.62 -19.83
C ILE A 160 -9.65 8.75 -20.87
N SER A 161 -8.46 9.05 -21.42
CA SER A 161 -8.30 10.03 -22.48
C SER A 161 -9.06 9.58 -23.73
N ASN A 162 -9.73 10.52 -24.39
CA ASN A 162 -10.50 10.30 -25.62
C ASN A 162 -11.78 9.44 -25.49
N ASP A 163 -12.20 9.12 -24.28
CA ASP A 163 -13.47 8.43 -24.01
C ASP A 163 -14.24 9.14 -22.89
N PRO A 164 -15.03 10.18 -23.20
CA PRO A 164 -15.72 10.97 -22.19
C PRO A 164 -16.64 10.11 -21.30
N GLY A 165 -16.45 10.24 -19.99
CA GLY A 165 -17.22 9.49 -18.99
C GLY A 165 -16.69 8.07 -18.74
N ALA A 166 -15.65 7.64 -19.44
CA ALA A 166 -14.95 6.41 -19.15
C ALA A 166 -13.83 6.64 -18.11
N MET A 167 -13.70 5.70 -17.20
CA MET A 167 -12.83 5.75 -16.06
C MET A 167 -12.02 4.45 -15.94
N VAL A 168 -10.84 4.54 -15.37
CA VAL A 168 -10.08 3.39 -14.88
C VAL A 168 -9.80 3.58 -13.38
N MET A 169 -10.03 2.54 -12.62
CA MET A 169 -9.61 2.43 -11.23
C MET A 169 -8.75 1.19 -11.07
N ASP A 170 -7.73 1.29 -10.26
CA ASP A 170 -6.92 0.14 -9.88
C ASP A 170 -6.57 0.17 -8.40
N THR A 171 -6.16 -0.98 -7.88
CA THR A 171 -5.44 -1.03 -6.61
C THR A 171 -3.95 -1.02 -6.88
N LEU A 172 -3.18 -0.47 -5.95
CA LEU A 172 -1.73 -0.50 -5.97
C LEU A 172 -1.22 -0.86 -4.58
N GLY A 173 -0.35 -1.88 -4.50
CA GLY A 173 0.28 -2.29 -3.26
C GLY A 173 0.50 -3.79 -3.11
N LEU A 174 -0.29 -4.64 -3.75
CA LEU A 174 -0.16 -6.09 -3.62
C LEU A 174 1.07 -6.65 -4.36
N HIS A 175 1.54 -5.95 -5.39
CA HIS A 175 2.70 -6.37 -6.18
C HIS A 175 3.98 -6.57 -5.35
N VAL A 176 4.12 -5.91 -4.20
CA VAL A 176 5.27 -6.11 -3.28
C VAL A 176 5.29 -7.50 -2.65
N PHE A 177 4.17 -8.21 -2.71
CA PHE A 177 4.02 -9.60 -2.26
C PHE A 177 3.98 -10.59 -3.42
N GLU A 178 4.27 -10.15 -4.64
CA GLU A 178 4.12 -10.96 -5.86
C GLU A 178 2.67 -11.42 -6.10
N LEU A 179 1.70 -10.62 -5.62
CA LEU A 179 0.29 -10.81 -5.87
C LEU A 179 -0.20 -9.79 -6.89
N PRO A 180 -1.18 -10.17 -7.75
CA PRO A 180 -1.78 -9.20 -8.66
C PRO A 180 -2.55 -8.15 -7.89
N ASP A 181 -2.43 -6.89 -8.34
CA ASP A 181 -3.37 -5.84 -7.98
C ASP A 181 -4.69 -6.04 -8.73
N VAL A 182 -5.69 -5.22 -8.51
CA VAL A 182 -7.01 -5.36 -9.16
C VAL A 182 -7.30 -4.09 -9.96
N GLN A 183 -7.85 -4.25 -11.17
CA GLN A 183 -8.15 -3.14 -12.08
C GLN A 183 -9.57 -3.28 -12.61
N CYS A 184 -10.20 -2.15 -12.90
CA CYS A 184 -11.47 -2.08 -13.61
C CYS A 184 -11.53 -0.81 -14.46
N HIS A 185 -11.91 -0.93 -15.72
CA HIS A 185 -12.18 0.20 -16.59
C HIS A 185 -13.67 0.21 -16.93
N PHE A 186 -14.34 1.34 -16.66
CA PHE A 186 -15.79 1.40 -16.61
C PHE A 186 -16.37 2.76 -17.00
N ARG A 187 -17.69 2.77 -17.21
CA ARG A 187 -18.52 3.97 -17.35
C ARG A 187 -19.88 3.79 -16.69
N GLY A 188 -20.55 4.88 -16.36
CA GLY A 188 -21.94 4.85 -15.88
C GLY A 188 -22.16 4.09 -14.56
N ARG A 189 -21.11 3.97 -13.75
CA ARG A 189 -21.15 3.40 -12.39
C ARG A 189 -20.63 4.42 -11.38
N GLU A 190 -21.11 4.34 -10.17
CA GLU A 190 -20.62 5.16 -9.07
C GLU A 190 -19.20 4.75 -8.68
N PRO A 191 -18.22 5.69 -8.73
CA PRO A 191 -16.82 5.37 -8.42
C PRO A 191 -16.61 4.76 -7.04
N GLY A 192 -17.34 5.20 -6.04
CA GLY A 192 -17.25 4.65 -4.67
C GLY A 192 -17.66 3.17 -4.56
N GLU A 193 -18.63 2.72 -5.37
CA GLU A 193 -19.00 1.30 -5.43
C GLU A 193 -17.89 0.46 -6.06
N ILE A 194 -17.28 0.96 -7.13
CA ILE A 194 -16.16 0.29 -7.80
C ILE A 194 -14.94 0.25 -6.88
N ALA A 195 -14.59 1.37 -6.23
CA ALA A 195 -13.49 1.42 -5.27
C ALA A 195 -13.63 0.37 -4.16
N LYS A 196 -14.82 0.26 -3.59
CA LYS A 196 -15.12 -0.72 -2.53
C LYS A 196 -14.98 -2.16 -3.04
N MET A 197 -15.44 -2.44 -4.25
CA MET A 197 -15.31 -3.75 -4.87
C MET A 197 -13.83 -4.10 -5.10
N LEU A 198 -13.05 -3.19 -5.69
CA LEU A 198 -11.63 -3.39 -5.95
C LEU A 198 -10.85 -3.61 -4.65
N PHE A 199 -11.06 -2.76 -3.64
CA PHE A 199 -10.43 -2.93 -2.33
C PHE A 199 -10.78 -4.27 -1.68
N SER A 200 -12.05 -4.67 -1.73
CA SER A 200 -12.50 -5.95 -1.16
C SER A 200 -11.86 -7.15 -1.86
N THR A 201 -11.72 -7.07 -3.19
CA THR A 201 -11.08 -8.11 -4.00
C THR A 201 -9.57 -8.17 -3.72
N ALA A 202 -8.89 -7.03 -3.65
CA ALA A 202 -7.48 -6.95 -3.27
C ALA A 202 -7.25 -7.48 -1.86
N ALA A 203 -8.10 -7.14 -0.91
CA ALA A 203 -8.05 -7.69 0.45
C ALA A 203 -8.29 -9.22 0.49
N TYR A 204 -9.10 -9.75 -0.41
CA TYR A 204 -9.27 -11.19 -0.57
C TYR A 204 -7.98 -11.85 -1.11
N LEU A 205 -7.38 -11.30 -2.16
CA LEU A 205 -6.11 -11.78 -2.72
C LEU A 205 -4.98 -11.74 -1.68
N PHE A 206 -4.89 -10.66 -0.90
CA PHE A 206 -3.92 -10.57 0.19
C PHE A 206 -4.06 -11.72 1.21
N ARG A 207 -5.30 -12.13 1.51
CA ARG A 207 -5.57 -13.21 2.47
C ARG A 207 -5.40 -14.62 1.90
N SER A 208 -5.72 -14.80 0.63
CA SER A 208 -5.89 -16.12 0.00
C SER A 208 -4.80 -16.46 -1.02
N GLY A 209 -3.98 -15.46 -1.41
CA GLY A 209 -3.08 -15.60 -2.54
C GLY A 209 -3.78 -15.33 -3.87
N ASP A 210 -3.05 -15.52 -4.96
CA ASP A 210 -3.57 -15.43 -6.33
C ASP A 210 -4.41 -16.67 -6.69
N VAL A 211 -5.67 -16.65 -6.27
CA VAL A 211 -6.61 -17.78 -6.42
C VAL A 211 -7.74 -17.50 -7.43
N ILE A 212 -7.76 -16.32 -8.06
CA ILE A 212 -8.74 -15.94 -9.07
C ILE A 212 -8.14 -16.24 -10.44
N ALA A 213 -8.51 -17.37 -11.05
CA ALA A 213 -8.05 -17.73 -12.38
C ALA A 213 -8.84 -16.97 -13.48
N ASP A 214 -8.27 -16.90 -14.68
CA ASP A 214 -8.93 -16.34 -15.86
C ASP A 214 -10.27 -17.00 -16.12
N GLY A 215 -11.29 -16.17 -16.38
CA GLY A 215 -12.68 -16.61 -16.53
C GLY A 215 -13.41 -16.88 -15.22
N ASN A 216 -12.76 -16.84 -14.07
CA ASN A 216 -13.46 -16.86 -12.79
C ASN A 216 -14.30 -15.60 -12.60
N THR A 217 -15.27 -15.64 -11.69
CA THR A 217 -16.12 -14.50 -11.40
C THR A 217 -16.02 -14.08 -9.95
N ILE A 218 -16.12 -12.77 -9.72
CA ILE A 218 -16.30 -12.17 -8.41
C ILE A 218 -17.71 -11.58 -8.29
N SER A 219 -18.12 -11.24 -7.07
CA SER A 219 -19.35 -10.49 -6.84
C SER A 219 -19.14 -9.03 -7.23
N GLY A 220 -20.04 -8.49 -8.05
CA GLY A 220 -20.07 -7.08 -8.39
C GLY A 220 -20.62 -6.20 -7.26
N PRO A 221 -20.66 -4.86 -7.47
CA PRO A 221 -21.20 -3.89 -6.53
C PRO A 221 -22.65 -4.19 -6.13
N LYS A 222 -23.45 -4.68 -7.06
CA LYS A 222 -24.79 -5.20 -6.76
C LYS A 222 -24.64 -6.69 -6.49
N GLY A 223 -25.11 -7.15 -5.34
CA GLY A 223 -24.82 -8.46 -4.78
C GLY A 223 -25.16 -9.69 -5.64
N ASP A 224 -26.00 -9.54 -6.66
CA ASP A 224 -26.37 -10.55 -7.65
C ASP A 224 -25.50 -10.56 -8.91
N GLU A 225 -24.70 -9.52 -9.12
CA GLU A 225 -23.79 -9.44 -10.26
C GLU A 225 -22.64 -10.44 -10.13
N ARG A 226 -22.26 -11.03 -11.27
CA ARG A 226 -21.09 -11.87 -11.41
C ARG A 226 -20.20 -11.28 -12.50
N LEU A 227 -19.03 -10.79 -12.10
CA LEU A 227 -18.09 -10.09 -12.96
C LEU A 227 -16.92 -11.00 -13.29
N VAL A 228 -16.63 -11.15 -14.58
CA VAL A 228 -15.55 -12.02 -15.04
C VAL A 228 -14.20 -11.35 -14.83
N CYS A 229 -13.19 -12.13 -14.45
CA CYS A 229 -11.84 -11.68 -14.16
C CYS A 229 -10.82 -12.28 -15.12
N PHE A 230 -9.78 -11.50 -15.47
CA PHE A 230 -8.67 -11.92 -16.31
C PHE A 230 -7.36 -11.34 -15.77
N HIS A 231 -6.27 -12.11 -15.86
CA HIS A 231 -4.93 -11.59 -15.61
C HIS A 231 -4.46 -10.79 -16.81
N GLU A 232 -4.10 -9.54 -16.59
CA GLU A 232 -3.60 -8.64 -17.63
C GLU A 232 -2.44 -7.79 -17.09
N PRO A 233 -1.61 -7.22 -17.98
CA PRO A 233 -0.71 -6.12 -17.59
C PRO A 233 -1.52 -4.90 -17.13
N ALA A 234 -1.07 -4.22 -16.09
CA ALA A 234 -1.72 -3.00 -15.63
C ALA A 234 -1.75 -1.92 -16.72
N LEU A 235 -2.88 -1.22 -16.85
CA LEU A 235 -3.03 -0.06 -17.74
C LEU A 235 -2.25 1.17 -17.23
N LEU A 236 -1.97 1.21 -15.95
CA LEU A 236 -1.35 2.35 -15.26
C LEU A 236 -0.03 1.94 -14.63
N GLU A 237 0.96 2.84 -14.71
CA GLU A 237 2.24 2.65 -14.02
C GLU A 237 2.08 2.59 -12.48
N PRO A 238 2.93 1.82 -11.80
CA PRO A 238 4.04 1.00 -12.32
C PRO A 238 3.55 -0.26 -13.05
N SER A 239 4.35 -0.70 -14.04
CA SER A 239 4.10 -1.96 -14.76
C SER A 239 4.06 -3.14 -13.80
N ARG A 240 2.96 -3.88 -13.79
CA ARG A 240 2.71 -5.04 -12.93
C ARG A 240 1.58 -5.90 -13.46
N GLN A 241 1.39 -7.08 -12.90
CA GLN A 241 0.21 -7.90 -13.15
C GLN A 241 -0.98 -7.40 -12.34
N VAL A 242 -2.14 -7.42 -12.97
CA VAL A 242 -3.43 -7.13 -12.35
C VAL A 242 -4.46 -8.19 -12.69
N ILE A 243 -5.48 -8.30 -11.86
CA ILE A 243 -6.74 -8.94 -12.21
C ILE A 243 -7.67 -7.83 -12.73
N ASP A 244 -7.94 -7.84 -14.03
CA ASP A 244 -8.91 -6.95 -14.65
C ASP A 244 -10.33 -7.50 -14.47
N VAL A 245 -11.22 -6.67 -13.93
CA VAL A 245 -12.61 -7.01 -13.64
C VAL A 245 -13.50 -6.45 -14.75
N ASP A 246 -14.15 -7.34 -15.50
CA ASP A 246 -15.07 -6.97 -16.58
C ASP A 246 -16.49 -6.71 -16.07
N LEU A 247 -16.93 -5.45 -16.14
CA LEU A 247 -18.31 -5.08 -15.81
C LEU A 247 -19.34 -5.49 -16.87
N GLY A 248 -18.90 -5.87 -18.07
CA GLY A 248 -19.78 -6.17 -19.18
C GLY A 248 -20.56 -4.96 -19.72
N ASP A 249 -21.31 -5.16 -20.81
CA ASP A 249 -22.17 -4.11 -21.35
C ASP A 249 -23.33 -3.78 -20.42
N PRO A 250 -23.73 -2.51 -20.30
CA PRO A 250 -23.18 -1.29 -20.97
C PRO A 250 -22.09 -0.58 -20.16
N TYR A 251 -21.54 -1.19 -19.14
CA TYR A 251 -20.68 -0.54 -18.14
C TYR A 251 -19.18 -0.69 -18.41
N ALA A 252 -18.78 -1.64 -19.24
CA ALA A 252 -17.38 -1.78 -19.65
C ALA A 252 -16.93 -0.54 -20.46
N ALA A 253 -15.70 -0.09 -20.24
CA ALA A 253 -15.06 0.98 -20.98
C ALA A 253 -13.72 0.53 -21.55
N GLY A 254 -13.22 1.23 -22.59
CA GLY A 254 -11.96 0.93 -23.25
C GLY A 254 -11.99 -0.35 -24.10
N GLU A 255 -10.90 -0.61 -24.81
CA GLU A 255 -10.70 -1.84 -25.56
C GLU A 255 -9.95 -2.86 -24.69
N ARG A 256 -10.46 -4.09 -24.63
CA ARG A 256 -9.77 -5.20 -23.99
C ARG A 256 -9.01 -5.99 -25.02
N VAL A 257 -7.71 -6.11 -24.84
CA VAL A 257 -6.89 -7.01 -25.62
C VAL A 257 -7.05 -8.41 -25.01
N ARG A 258 -8.05 -9.16 -25.49
CA ARG A 258 -8.17 -10.57 -25.16
C ARG A 258 -7.07 -11.32 -25.93
N VAL A 259 -6.05 -11.76 -25.22
CA VAL A 259 -5.09 -12.72 -25.75
C VAL A 259 -5.82 -14.06 -25.76
N GLY A 260 -6.20 -14.54 -26.97
CA GLY A 260 -6.85 -15.83 -27.18
C GLY A 260 -5.88 -17.02 -27.02
#